data_435b7e55271ed157362e9f3335fe0d33
#
_entry.id   435b7e55271ed157362e9f3335fe0d33
#
_cell.length_a   1.000
_cell.length_b   1.000
_cell.length_c   1.000
_cell.angle_alpha   90.00
_cell.angle_beta   90.00
_cell.angle_gamma   90.00
#
_symmetry.space_group_name_H-M   'P 1'
#
loop_
_entity.id
_entity.type
_entity.pdbx_description
1 polymer ?
#
loop_
_entity_poly.entity_id
_entity_poly.type
_entity_poly.pdbx_seq_one_letter_code
_entity_poly.pdbx_strand_id
1 'polypeptide(L)'
;MLAEGLHSIADTGNQGLLLLGLSQAKKPPSVRHPLGQGRVIYFWSFIVALMLFSMGGLLSSYEGVDRLIAPVQLASPGIAIAILLFAAIAEGISLRAAVHEINKVRGERSYWTWFKESRQSALLIVAAEDSAALAGLVFAFTAVLASAITGNPLYDALGSIAIGGLLIVVAITVSVQIKSLLVGESAAPEVRLAITRFLENSPEIIQIDSLITLQQGDQVIVLLKAEFRNEPSAIKLLADMQQIKAAFLAAFPQVEMVYMEPMIHASQP
;
A
#
# COMPACT_ATOMS: atom_id res chain seq x y z
N MET A 1 -14.91 25.89 3.35
CA MET A 1 -15.29 25.87 1.91
C MET A 1 -14.08 25.86 0.97
N LEU A 2 -13.12 26.80 1.08
CA LEU A 2 -11.87 26.73 0.26
C LEU A 2 -11.02 25.50 0.62
N ALA A 3 -10.86 25.18 1.90
CA ALA A 3 -10.11 24.02 2.36
C ALA A 3 -10.71 22.70 1.88
N GLU A 4 -12.03 22.54 1.94
CA GLU A 4 -12.73 21.35 1.42
C GLU A 4 -12.60 21.23 -0.10
N GLY A 5 -12.67 22.36 -0.82
CA GLY A 5 -12.42 22.37 -2.26
C GLY A 5 -10.99 21.95 -2.62
N LEU A 6 -9.99 22.44 -1.87
CA LEU A 6 -8.59 22.07 -2.04
C LEU A 6 -8.35 20.59 -1.67
N HIS A 7 -9.01 20.10 -0.62
CA HIS A 7 -8.93 18.68 -0.22
C HIS A 7 -9.50 17.79 -1.32
N SER A 8 -10.68 18.09 -1.85
CA SER A 8 -11.29 17.32 -2.94
C SER A 8 -10.45 17.31 -4.23
N ILE A 9 -9.78 18.45 -4.55
CA ILE A 9 -8.85 18.52 -5.68
C ILE A 9 -7.61 17.66 -5.41
N ALA A 10 -7.10 17.68 -4.18
CA ALA A 10 -5.95 16.87 -3.78
C ALA A 10 -6.28 15.38 -3.88
N ASP A 11 -7.45 14.93 -3.40
CA ASP A 11 -7.88 13.53 -3.46
C ASP A 11 -8.04 13.05 -4.90
N THR A 12 -8.66 13.87 -5.76
CA THR A 12 -8.74 13.57 -7.20
C THR A 12 -7.35 13.49 -7.83
N GLY A 13 -6.44 14.39 -7.45
CA GLY A 13 -5.03 14.37 -7.88
C GLY A 13 -4.32 13.11 -7.42
N ASN A 14 -4.51 12.72 -6.15
CA ASN A 14 -3.95 11.50 -5.55
C ASN A 14 -4.36 10.24 -6.31
N GLN A 15 -5.66 10.10 -6.62
CA GLN A 15 -6.17 8.99 -7.41
C GLN A 15 -5.58 9.00 -8.83
N GLY A 16 -5.44 10.18 -9.45
CA GLY A 16 -4.78 10.33 -10.76
C GLY A 16 -3.32 9.88 -10.73
N LEU A 17 -2.57 10.23 -9.69
CA LEU A 17 -1.18 9.80 -9.51
C LEU A 17 -1.06 8.29 -9.30
N LEU A 18 -1.97 7.67 -8.52
CA LEU A 18 -2.00 6.21 -8.34
C LEU A 18 -2.32 5.50 -9.66
N LEU A 19 -3.28 5.98 -10.45
CA LEU A 19 -3.58 5.43 -11.77
C LEU A 19 -2.40 5.56 -12.74
N LEU A 20 -1.71 6.69 -12.71
CA LEU A 20 -0.47 6.88 -13.47
C LEU A 20 0.60 5.87 -13.04
N GLY A 21 0.77 5.67 -11.75
CA GLY A 21 1.68 4.67 -11.18
C GLY A 21 1.35 3.25 -11.62
N LEU A 22 0.09 2.86 -11.54
CA LEU A 22 -0.39 1.55 -12.01
C LEU A 22 -0.18 1.34 -13.52
N SER A 23 -0.42 2.40 -14.32
CA SER A 23 -0.17 2.35 -15.76
C SER A 23 1.31 2.18 -16.10
N GLN A 24 2.17 2.92 -15.39
CA GLN A 24 3.64 2.82 -15.59
C GLN A 24 4.19 1.47 -15.09
N ALA A 25 3.66 0.94 -13.99
CA ALA A 25 4.08 -0.34 -13.42
C ALA A 25 3.86 -1.52 -14.37
N LYS A 26 2.88 -1.43 -15.27
CA LYS A 26 2.58 -2.47 -16.28
C LYS A 26 3.52 -2.47 -17.49
N LYS A 27 4.47 -1.54 -17.57
CA LYS A 27 5.42 -1.50 -18.68
C LYS A 27 6.37 -2.71 -18.62
N PRO A 28 6.56 -3.41 -19.76
CA PRO A 28 7.42 -4.59 -19.80
C PRO A 28 8.88 -4.25 -19.53
N PRO A 29 9.71 -5.26 -19.20
CA PRO A 29 11.14 -5.12 -19.10
C PRO A 29 11.76 -4.50 -20.35
N SER A 30 12.80 -3.70 -20.16
CA SER A 30 13.53 -3.01 -21.22
C SER A 30 15.04 -3.00 -20.89
N VAL A 31 15.88 -2.61 -21.85
CA VAL A 31 17.32 -2.49 -21.62
C VAL A 31 17.64 -1.54 -20.45
N ARG A 32 16.87 -0.48 -20.29
CA ARG A 32 17.03 0.49 -19.19
C ARG A 32 16.45 -0.02 -17.86
N HIS A 33 15.39 -0.80 -17.93
CA HIS A 33 14.69 -1.37 -16.76
C HIS A 33 14.55 -2.89 -16.95
N PRO A 34 15.62 -3.66 -16.75
CA PRO A 34 15.64 -5.09 -17.09
C PRO A 34 14.70 -5.95 -16.24
N LEU A 35 14.33 -5.48 -15.05
CA LEU A 35 13.35 -6.12 -14.16
C LEU A 35 11.95 -5.52 -14.28
N GLY A 36 11.64 -4.81 -15.38
CA GLY A 36 10.37 -4.09 -15.51
C GLY A 36 10.30 -2.82 -14.68
N GLN A 37 9.11 -2.22 -14.63
CA GLN A 37 8.85 -0.98 -13.89
C GLN A 37 7.84 -1.18 -12.74
N GLY A 38 7.60 -2.41 -12.29
CA GLY A 38 6.58 -2.70 -11.26
C GLY A 38 6.70 -1.85 -10.00
N ARG A 39 7.92 -1.48 -9.58
CA ARG A 39 8.17 -0.66 -8.38
C ARG A 39 7.79 0.82 -8.51
N VAL A 40 7.51 1.31 -9.73
CA VAL A 40 7.11 2.70 -9.93
C VAL A 40 5.83 3.03 -9.18
N ILE A 41 4.93 2.06 -8.97
CA ILE A 41 3.74 2.26 -8.16
C ILE A 41 4.07 2.68 -6.73
N TYR A 42 5.13 2.15 -6.13
CA TYR A 42 5.56 2.52 -4.76
C TYR A 42 6.06 3.96 -4.69
N PHE A 43 6.75 4.44 -5.75
CA PHE A 43 7.16 5.84 -5.83
C PHE A 43 5.94 6.77 -5.88
N TRP A 44 4.97 6.50 -6.75
CA TRP A 44 3.77 7.33 -6.83
C TRP A 44 2.94 7.25 -5.55
N SER A 45 2.85 6.07 -4.95
CA SER A 45 2.23 5.88 -3.64
C SER A 45 2.91 6.73 -2.55
N PHE A 46 4.24 6.81 -2.57
CA PHE A 46 4.98 7.66 -1.62
C PHE A 46 4.70 9.15 -1.84
N ILE A 47 4.60 9.59 -3.10
CA ILE A 47 4.22 10.98 -3.42
C ILE A 47 2.83 11.31 -2.89
N VAL A 48 1.85 10.41 -3.07
CA VAL A 48 0.49 10.59 -2.51
C VAL A 48 0.53 10.68 -0.98
N ALA A 49 1.29 9.83 -0.30
CA ALA A 49 1.45 9.93 1.15
C ALA A 49 2.07 11.27 1.60
N LEU A 50 3.02 11.84 0.82
CA LEU A 50 3.56 13.18 1.07
C LEU A 50 2.53 14.28 0.83
N MET A 51 1.66 14.13 -0.16
CA MET A 51 0.55 15.08 -0.39
C MET A 51 -0.46 15.03 0.76
N LEU A 52 -0.81 13.83 1.23
CA LEU A 52 -1.67 13.67 2.40
C LEU A 52 -1.06 14.34 3.65
N PHE A 53 0.25 14.19 3.84
CA PHE A 53 0.98 14.85 4.92
C PHE A 53 0.95 16.38 4.81
N SER A 54 1.27 16.93 3.64
CA SER A 54 1.45 18.37 3.44
C SER A 54 0.12 19.10 3.25
N MET A 55 -0.72 18.65 2.32
CA MET A 55 -1.98 19.32 1.99
C MET A 55 -3.12 18.91 2.94
N GLY A 56 -3.15 17.65 3.37
CA GLY A 56 -4.11 17.20 4.38
C GLY A 56 -3.69 17.61 5.79
N GLY A 57 -2.54 17.13 6.24
CA GLY A 57 -2.13 17.24 7.63
C GLY A 57 -1.63 18.64 8.02
N LEU A 58 -0.58 19.15 7.37
CA LEU A 58 0.03 20.42 7.74
C LEU A 58 -0.91 21.59 7.47
N LEU A 59 -1.60 21.61 6.33
CA LEU A 59 -2.51 22.71 6.00
C LEU A 59 -3.69 22.78 6.98
N SER A 60 -4.33 21.64 7.28
CA SER A 60 -5.44 21.60 8.26
C SER A 60 -4.98 21.99 9.67
N SER A 61 -3.77 21.59 10.07
CA SER A 61 -3.18 22.02 11.35
C SER A 61 -2.92 23.53 11.36
N TYR A 62 -2.37 24.08 10.28
CA TYR A 62 -2.13 25.51 10.13
C TYR A 62 -3.42 26.31 10.18
N GLU A 63 -4.45 25.92 9.43
CA GLU A 63 -5.76 26.58 9.46
C GLU A 63 -6.40 26.54 10.86
N GLY A 64 -6.25 25.41 11.56
CA GLY A 64 -6.74 25.28 12.94
C GLY A 64 -6.04 26.26 13.89
N VAL A 65 -4.70 26.39 13.77
CA VAL A 65 -3.93 27.36 14.57
C VAL A 65 -4.30 28.81 14.20
N ASP A 66 -4.44 29.11 12.91
CA ASP A 66 -4.85 30.45 12.44
C ASP A 66 -6.23 30.85 13.00
N ARG A 67 -7.20 29.91 13.03
CA ARG A 67 -8.53 30.12 13.65
C ARG A 67 -8.48 30.24 15.18
N LEU A 68 -7.46 29.70 15.85
CA LEU A 68 -7.24 29.97 17.28
C LEU A 68 -6.78 31.41 17.54
N ILE A 69 -5.92 31.94 16.64
CA ILE A 69 -5.36 33.28 16.78
C ILE A 69 -6.41 34.35 16.34
N ALA A 70 -7.13 34.08 15.24
CA ALA A 70 -8.14 34.91 14.66
C ALA A 70 -9.47 34.17 14.54
N PRO A 71 -10.25 34.03 15.62
CA PRO A 71 -11.49 33.28 15.62
C PRO A 71 -12.52 33.84 14.63
N VAL A 72 -12.99 33.00 13.71
CA VAL A 72 -14.04 33.35 12.75
C VAL A 72 -15.29 32.58 13.12
N GLN A 73 -16.42 33.30 13.28
CA GLN A 73 -17.71 32.65 13.54
C GLN A 73 -18.22 31.93 12.28
N LEU A 74 -18.74 30.72 12.47
CA LEU A 74 -19.41 29.99 11.42
C LEU A 74 -20.64 30.73 10.89
N ALA A 75 -20.57 31.22 9.66
CA ALA A 75 -21.64 32.01 9.05
C ALA A 75 -22.94 31.19 8.87
N SER A 76 -22.85 29.88 8.67
CA SER A 76 -24.00 29.01 8.40
C SER A 76 -23.72 27.55 8.83
N PRO A 77 -23.93 27.22 10.12
CA PRO A 77 -23.67 25.85 10.61
C PRO A 77 -24.49 24.78 9.89
N GLY A 78 -25.71 25.08 9.47
CA GLY A 78 -26.55 24.13 8.72
C GLY A 78 -25.98 23.75 7.36
N ILE A 79 -25.37 24.69 6.63
CA ILE A 79 -24.73 24.42 5.35
C ILE A 79 -23.46 23.57 5.58
N ALA A 80 -22.67 23.89 6.60
CA ALA A 80 -21.48 23.11 6.95
C ALA A 80 -21.84 21.64 7.26
N ILE A 81 -22.88 21.42 8.07
CA ILE A 81 -23.38 20.08 8.40
C ILE A 81 -23.84 19.34 7.13
N ALA A 82 -24.57 19.98 6.22
CA ALA A 82 -25.02 19.35 4.98
C ALA A 82 -23.84 18.91 4.08
N ILE A 83 -22.81 19.75 3.98
CA ILE A 83 -21.58 19.44 3.23
C ILE A 83 -20.84 18.26 3.89
N LEU A 84 -20.69 18.26 5.22
CA LEU A 84 -20.04 17.17 5.95
C LEU A 84 -20.78 15.84 5.79
N LEU A 85 -22.11 15.85 5.80
CA LEU A 85 -22.92 14.65 5.57
C LEU A 85 -22.75 14.13 4.13
N PHE A 86 -22.74 15.03 3.14
CA PHE A 86 -22.52 14.65 1.75
C PHE A 86 -21.11 14.04 1.58
N ALA A 87 -20.07 14.67 2.12
CA ALA A 87 -18.70 14.17 2.13
C ALA A 87 -18.62 12.79 2.82
N ALA A 88 -19.27 12.61 3.98
CA ALA A 88 -19.27 11.33 4.68
C ALA A 88 -19.93 10.20 3.88
N ILE A 89 -20.94 10.49 3.08
CA ILE A 89 -21.56 9.51 2.19
C ILE A 89 -20.58 9.16 1.06
N ALA A 90 -19.95 10.14 0.44
CA ALA A 90 -18.99 9.92 -0.64
C ALA A 90 -17.79 9.08 -0.19
N GLU A 91 -17.15 9.48 0.92
CA GLU A 91 -16.03 8.76 1.55
C GLU A 91 -16.44 7.36 2.02
N GLY A 92 -17.66 7.22 2.56
CA GLY A 92 -18.19 5.93 2.98
C GLY A 92 -18.38 4.96 1.81
N ILE A 93 -18.77 5.44 0.64
CA ILE A 93 -18.88 4.64 -0.60
C ILE A 93 -17.48 4.22 -1.06
N SER A 94 -16.52 5.14 -1.09
CA SER A 94 -15.13 4.89 -1.45
C SER A 94 -14.49 3.85 -0.53
N LEU A 95 -14.57 4.06 0.79
CA LEU A 95 -14.03 3.10 1.76
C LEU A 95 -14.69 1.72 1.65
N ARG A 96 -16.00 1.66 1.40
CA ARG A 96 -16.69 0.39 1.18
C ARG A 96 -16.13 -0.35 -0.02
N ALA A 97 -15.83 0.36 -1.12
CA ALA A 97 -15.19 -0.23 -2.30
C ALA A 97 -13.78 -0.73 -1.98
N ALA A 98 -12.97 0.07 -1.29
CA ALA A 98 -11.64 -0.32 -0.85
C ALA A 98 -11.68 -1.56 0.08
N VAL A 99 -12.57 -1.59 1.06
CA VAL A 99 -12.77 -2.75 1.96
C VAL A 99 -13.21 -3.99 1.19
N HIS A 100 -14.04 -3.84 0.15
CA HIS A 100 -14.44 -4.95 -0.70
C HIS A 100 -13.22 -5.57 -1.41
N GLU A 101 -12.33 -4.74 -1.98
CA GLU A 101 -11.09 -5.21 -2.62
C GLU A 101 -10.12 -5.83 -1.59
N ILE A 102 -9.98 -5.22 -0.41
CA ILE A 102 -9.16 -5.78 0.68
C ILE A 102 -9.66 -7.18 1.07
N ASN A 103 -10.98 -7.37 1.18
CA ASN A 103 -11.55 -8.65 1.56
C ASN A 103 -11.29 -9.77 0.54
N LYS A 104 -11.04 -9.44 -0.73
CA LYS A 104 -10.65 -10.44 -1.75
C LYS A 104 -9.22 -10.95 -1.54
N VAL A 105 -8.35 -10.11 -0.96
CA VAL A 105 -6.90 -10.41 -0.89
C VAL A 105 -6.38 -10.65 0.52
N ARG A 106 -7.11 -10.25 1.57
CA ARG A 106 -6.65 -10.42 2.95
C ARG A 106 -6.78 -11.85 3.48
N GLY A 107 -7.64 -12.68 2.89
CA GLY A 107 -7.96 -13.99 3.43
C GLY A 107 -8.54 -13.89 4.85
N GLU A 108 -8.04 -14.70 5.78
CA GLU A 108 -8.48 -14.72 7.19
C GLU A 108 -7.72 -13.70 8.09
N ARG A 109 -6.77 -12.96 7.53
CA ARG A 109 -5.99 -11.96 8.29
C ARG A 109 -6.87 -10.82 8.79
N SER A 110 -6.52 -10.25 9.96
CA SER A 110 -7.12 -8.99 10.41
C SER A 110 -6.76 -7.84 9.46
N TYR A 111 -7.56 -6.77 9.42
CA TYR A 111 -7.25 -5.58 8.61
C TYR A 111 -5.89 -4.97 8.99
N TRP A 112 -5.53 -4.99 10.28
CA TRP A 112 -4.25 -4.48 10.75
C TRP A 112 -3.07 -5.34 10.32
N THR A 113 -3.21 -6.66 10.35
CA THR A 113 -2.21 -7.59 9.84
C THR A 113 -2.05 -7.43 8.33
N TRP A 114 -3.19 -7.37 7.61
CA TRP A 114 -3.16 -7.10 6.16
C TRP A 114 -2.45 -5.77 5.85
N PHE A 115 -2.75 -4.69 6.57
CA PHE A 115 -2.10 -3.38 6.37
C PHE A 115 -0.58 -3.47 6.49
N LYS A 116 -0.06 -4.17 7.50
CA LYS A 116 1.38 -4.35 7.72
C LYS A 116 2.06 -5.23 6.69
N GLU A 117 1.37 -6.25 6.20
CA GLU A 117 1.91 -7.27 5.30
C GLU A 117 1.56 -7.05 3.83
N SER A 118 0.73 -6.03 3.54
CA SER A 118 0.30 -5.75 2.19
C SER A 118 1.44 -5.30 1.29
N ARG A 119 1.44 -5.85 0.07
CA ARG A 119 2.33 -5.44 -1.02
C ARG A 119 1.64 -4.55 -2.05
N GLN A 120 0.33 -4.34 -1.88
CA GLN A 120 -0.52 -3.53 -2.76
C GLN A 120 -0.58 -2.09 -2.27
N SER A 121 0.47 -1.30 -2.54
CA SER A 121 0.62 0.06 -2.01
C SER A 121 -0.52 1.00 -2.41
N ALA A 122 -1.08 0.87 -3.61
CA ALA A 122 -2.20 1.69 -4.06
C ALA A 122 -3.46 1.45 -3.22
N LEU A 123 -3.82 0.18 -2.99
CA LEU A 123 -4.99 -0.18 -2.17
C LEU A 123 -4.79 0.21 -0.70
N LEU A 124 -3.55 0.08 -0.20
CA LEU A 124 -3.17 0.48 1.16
C LEU A 124 -3.36 1.99 1.37
N ILE A 125 -2.95 2.82 0.39
CA ILE A 125 -3.13 4.27 0.44
C ILE A 125 -4.60 4.64 0.44
N VAL A 126 -5.36 4.16 -0.54
CA VAL A 126 -6.78 4.49 -0.68
C VAL A 126 -7.55 4.12 0.61
N ALA A 127 -7.32 2.93 1.15
CA ALA A 127 -7.96 2.51 2.38
C ALA A 127 -7.57 3.37 3.60
N ALA A 128 -6.29 3.77 3.69
CA ALA A 128 -5.82 4.62 4.78
C ALA A 128 -6.36 6.06 4.66
N GLU A 129 -6.37 6.62 3.44
CA GLU A 129 -6.88 7.95 3.12
C GLU A 129 -8.38 8.04 3.42
N ASP A 130 -9.19 7.12 2.88
CA ASP A 130 -10.65 7.10 3.11
C ASP A 130 -11.00 6.89 4.59
N SER A 131 -10.25 6.02 5.29
CA SER A 131 -10.44 5.80 6.73
C SER A 131 -10.12 7.04 7.54
N ALA A 132 -9.03 7.74 7.19
CA ALA A 132 -8.63 8.99 7.83
C ALA A 132 -9.62 10.11 7.53
N ALA A 133 -10.12 10.20 6.29
CA ALA A 133 -11.13 11.18 5.88
C ALA A 133 -12.44 11.00 6.67
N LEU A 134 -12.95 9.76 6.78
CA LEU A 134 -14.15 9.50 7.59
C LEU A 134 -13.96 9.81 9.08
N ALA A 135 -12.80 9.46 9.66
CA ALA A 135 -12.51 9.82 11.04
C ALA A 135 -12.37 11.34 11.20
N GLY A 136 -11.77 12.03 10.23
CA GLY A 136 -11.68 13.48 10.17
C GLY A 136 -13.07 14.14 10.09
N LEU A 137 -13.99 13.59 9.28
CA LEU A 137 -15.37 14.07 9.20
C LEU A 137 -16.12 13.92 10.51
N VAL A 138 -15.87 12.86 11.30
CA VAL A 138 -16.44 12.74 12.66
C VAL A 138 -15.90 13.84 13.56
N PHE A 139 -14.60 14.17 13.50
CA PHE A 139 -14.05 15.30 14.27
C PHE A 139 -14.62 16.63 13.79
N ALA A 140 -14.73 16.86 12.48
CA ALA A 140 -15.33 18.07 11.92
C ALA A 140 -16.78 18.22 12.36
N PHE A 141 -17.59 17.17 12.27
CA PHE A 141 -19.00 17.19 12.66
C PHE A 141 -19.16 17.51 14.15
N THR A 142 -18.38 16.87 15.02
CA THR A 142 -18.42 17.12 16.47
C THR A 142 -17.98 18.54 16.81
N ALA A 143 -16.94 19.04 16.15
CA ALA A 143 -16.43 20.41 16.33
C ALA A 143 -17.45 21.48 15.90
N VAL A 144 -18.05 21.30 14.71
CA VAL A 144 -19.10 22.22 14.19
C VAL A 144 -20.32 22.20 15.10
N LEU A 145 -20.77 21.04 15.56
CA LEU A 145 -21.91 20.91 16.45
C LEU A 145 -21.63 21.56 17.80
N ALA A 146 -20.46 21.31 18.39
CA ALA A 146 -20.05 21.95 19.64
C ALA A 146 -19.96 23.49 19.51
N SER A 147 -19.38 23.98 18.42
CA SER A 147 -19.29 25.42 18.12
C SER A 147 -20.69 26.04 17.93
N ALA A 148 -21.60 25.36 17.24
CA ALA A 148 -22.97 25.84 17.03
C ALA A 148 -23.78 25.89 18.32
N ILE A 149 -23.65 24.89 19.22
CA ILE A 149 -24.39 24.84 20.49
C ILE A 149 -23.83 25.85 21.51
N THR A 150 -22.51 25.97 21.60
CA THR A 150 -21.85 26.82 22.61
C THR A 150 -21.67 28.28 22.15
N GLY A 151 -21.78 28.54 20.85
CA GLY A 151 -21.41 29.83 20.24
C GLY A 151 -19.91 30.14 20.28
N ASN A 152 -19.08 29.17 20.66
CA ASN A 152 -17.64 29.36 20.83
C ASN A 152 -16.85 28.75 19.63
N PRO A 153 -16.18 29.60 18.81
CA PRO A 153 -15.43 29.17 17.64
C PRO A 153 -14.15 28.33 17.97
N LEU A 154 -13.77 28.29 19.25
CA LEU A 154 -12.63 27.48 19.71
C LEU A 154 -12.77 26.00 19.32
N TYR A 155 -13.99 25.45 19.39
CA TYR A 155 -14.22 24.03 19.06
C TYR A 155 -13.95 23.73 17.60
N ASP A 156 -14.27 24.63 16.68
CA ASP A 156 -13.98 24.48 15.24
C ASP A 156 -12.46 24.50 14.97
N ALA A 157 -11.74 25.40 15.62
CA ALA A 157 -10.29 25.47 15.54
C ALA A 157 -9.60 24.19 16.06
N LEU A 158 -10.04 23.70 17.24
CA LEU A 158 -9.53 22.45 17.82
C LEU A 158 -9.85 21.23 16.94
N GLY A 159 -11.04 21.21 16.32
CA GLY A 159 -11.40 20.18 15.35
C GLY A 159 -10.45 20.14 14.16
N SER A 160 -10.14 21.30 13.59
CA SER A 160 -9.18 21.40 12.46
C SER A 160 -7.78 20.91 12.85
N ILE A 161 -7.30 21.26 14.05
CA ILE A 161 -6.00 20.76 14.56
C ILE A 161 -6.03 19.24 14.76
N ALA A 162 -7.11 18.70 15.31
CA ALA A 162 -7.26 17.26 15.53
C ALA A 162 -7.28 16.49 14.20
N ILE A 163 -7.97 17.00 13.18
CA ILE A 163 -7.97 16.44 11.82
C ILE A 163 -6.57 16.47 11.24
N GLY A 164 -5.88 17.62 11.29
CA GLY A 164 -4.52 17.75 10.80
C GLY A 164 -3.56 16.79 11.48
N GLY A 165 -3.63 16.66 12.80
CA GLY A 165 -2.84 15.71 13.58
C GLY A 165 -3.12 14.24 13.19
N LEU A 166 -4.39 13.88 13.01
CA LEU A 166 -4.78 12.54 12.53
C LEU A 166 -4.16 12.24 11.16
N LEU A 167 -4.30 13.16 10.20
CA LEU A 167 -3.77 13.00 8.84
C LEU A 167 -2.24 12.89 8.83
N ILE A 168 -1.54 13.65 9.68
CA ILE A 168 -0.08 13.54 9.84
C ILE A 168 0.30 12.14 10.33
N VAL A 169 -0.37 11.61 11.35
CA VAL A 169 -0.08 10.27 11.89
C VAL A 169 -0.34 9.20 10.84
N VAL A 170 -1.45 9.28 10.11
CA VAL A 170 -1.78 8.33 9.04
C VAL A 170 -0.75 8.42 7.91
N ALA A 171 -0.41 9.62 7.45
CA ALA A 171 0.57 9.83 6.38
C ALA A 171 1.95 9.28 6.75
N ILE A 172 2.42 9.49 7.97
CA ILE A 172 3.69 8.91 8.46
C ILE A 172 3.61 7.39 8.48
N THR A 173 2.53 6.81 9.01
CA THR A 173 2.35 5.36 9.10
C THR A 173 2.38 4.71 7.72
N VAL A 174 1.67 5.28 6.76
CA VAL A 174 1.63 4.82 5.36
C VAL A 174 2.99 5.00 4.70
N SER A 175 3.65 6.14 4.90
CA SER A 175 4.98 6.42 4.33
C SER A 175 6.04 5.42 4.78
N VAL A 176 6.01 5.01 6.05
CA VAL A 176 6.92 3.99 6.60
C VAL A 176 6.72 2.66 5.90
N GLN A 177 5.47 2.25 5.68
CA GLN A 177 5.15 1.01 4.99
C GLN A 177 5.60 1.04 3.52
N ILE A 178 5.29 2.13 2.80
CA ILE A 178 5.68 2.29 1.39
C ILE A 178 7.19 2.39 1.23
N LYS A 179 7.88 3.06 2.15
CA LYS A 179 9.36 3.13 2.15
C LYS A 179 9.96 1.72 2.14
N SER A 180 9.44 0.80 2.92
CA SER A 180 9.92 -0.58 2.95
C SER A 180 9.76 -1.27 1.60
N LEU A 181 8.62 -1.09 0.93
CA LEU A 181 8.39 -1.59 -0.43
C LEU A 181 9.33 -0.95 -1.47
N LEU A 182 9.63 0.34 -1.33
CA LEU A 182 10.59 1.04 -2.20
C LEU A 182 12.01 0.48 -2.06
N VAL A 183 12.47 0.22 -0.83
CA VAL A 183 13.78 -0.37 -0.55
C VAL A 183 13.84 -1.79 -1.12
N GLY A 184 12.79 -2.56 -0.96
CA GLY A 184 12.63 -3.93 -1.45
C GLY A 184 12.23 -4.89 -0.36
N GLU A 185 11.00 -5.32 -0.44
CA GLU A 185 10.47 -6.36 0.44
C GLU A 185 10.34 -7.70 -0.27
N SER A 186 10.38 -8.75 0.52
CA SER A 186 10.04 -10.10 0.10
C SER A 186 8.56 -10.16 -0.34
N ALA A 187 8.21 -11.16 -1.13
CA ALA A 187 6.81 -11.49 -1.40
C ALA A 187 6.00 -11.61 -0.09
N ALA A 188 4.68 -11.44 -0.20
CA ALA A 188 3.79 -11.61 0.95
C ALA A 188 4.03 -12.97 1.65
N PRO A 189 3.91 -13.04 2.99
CA PRO A 189 4.27 -14.24 3.76
C PRO A 189 3.62 -15.53 3.25
N GLU A 190 2.34 -15.46 2.84
CA GLU A 190 1.62 -16.62 2.30
C GLU A 190 2.19 -17.08 0.96
N VAL A 191 2.53 -16.12 0.09
CA VAL A 191 3.12 -16.42 -1.22
C VAL A 191 4.48 -17.06 -1.03
N ARG A 192 5.32 -16.50 -0.14
CA ARG A 192 6.62 -17.06 0.18
C ARG A 192 6.50 -18.47 0.76
N LEU A 193 5.57 -18.69 1.69
CA LEU A 193 5.33 -20.01 2.27
C LEU A 193 4.86 -21.03 1.23
N ALA A 194 3.95 -20.62 0.33
CA ALA A 194 3.48 -21.48 -0.75
C ALA A 194 4.62 -21.84 -1.71
N ILE A 195 5.47 -20.88 -2.08
CA ILE A 195 6.67 -21.09 -2.89
C ILE A 195 7.62 -22.08 -2.20
N THR A 196 7.91 -21.89 -0.92
CA THR A 196 8.80 -22.77 -0.15
C THR A 196 8.26 -24.19 -0.16
N ARG A 197 6.98 -24.40 0.16
CA ARG A 197 6.35 -25.73 0.17
C ARG A 197 6.37 -26.40 -1.21
N PHE A 198 6.14 -25.64 -2.27
CA PHE A 198 6.21 -26.19 -3.64
C PHE A 198 7.60 -26.72 -3.95
N LEU A 199 8.64 -25.93 -3.64
CA LEU A 199 10.03 -26.30 -3.89
C LEU A 199 10.50 -27.46 -3.01
N GLU A 200 10.13 -27.49 -1.73
CA GLU A 200 10.42 -28.60 -0.81
C GLU A 200 9.76 -29.92 -1.21
N ASN A 201 8.60 -29.85 -1.87
CA ASN A 201 7.90 -31.03 -2.37
C ASN A 201 8.34 -31.46 -3.79
N SER A 202 9.28 -30.74 -4.41
CA SER A 202 9.81 -31.09 -5.73
C SER A 202 10.85 -32.22 -5.58
N PRO A 203 10.63 -33.41 -6.18
CA PRO A 203 11.48 -34.58 -5.93
C PRO A 203 12.92 -34.44 -6.44
N GLU A 204 13.18 -33.48 -7.33
CA GLU A 204 14.49 -33.16 -7.89
C GLU A 204 15.32 -32.26 -6.96
N ILE A 205 14.71 -31.59 -5.99
CA ILE A 205 15.37 -30.73 -5.02
C ILE A 205 15.63 -31.53 -3.74
N ILE A 206 16.90 -31.67 -3.37
CA ILE A 206 17.30 -32.33 -2.14
C ILE A 206 17.20 -31.38 -0.96
N GLN A 207 17.73 -30.17 -1.14
CA GLN A 207 17.78 -29.16 -0.08
C GLN A 207 17.79 -27.76 -0.67
N ILE A 208 17.03 -26.86 -0.05
CA ILE A 208 17.06 -25.43 -0.34
C ILE A 208 18.10 -24.77 0.56
N ASP A 209 19.12 -24.15 -0.03
CA ASP A 209 20.15 -23.39 0.66
C ASP A 209 19.68 -21.95 0.90
N SER A 210 19.15 -21.31 -0.13
CA SER A 210 18.67 -19.95 -0.06
C SER A 210 17.47 -19.73 -0.99
N LEU A 211 16.45 -19.06 -0.45
CA LEU A 211 15.27 -18.63 -1.20
C LEU A 211 15.05 -17.14 -0.96
N ILE A 212 15.34 -16.35 -1.98
CA ILE A 212 15.09 -14.91 -1.98
C ILE A 212 13.88 -14.64 -2.87
N THR A 213 12.87 -14.00 -2.33
CA THR A 213 11.74 -13.48 -3.09
C THR A 213 11.76 -11.95 -3.02
N LEU A 214 11.50 -11.27 -4.12
CA LEU A 214 11.48 -9.83 -4.21
C LEU A 214 10.18 -9.37 -4.84
N GLN A 215 9.42 -8.55 -4.09
CA GLN A 215 8.20 -7.96 -4.62
C GLN A 215 8.50 -6.84 -5.62
N GLN A 216 7.85 -6.91 -6.79
CA GLN A 216 8.04 -5.98 -7.90
C GLN A 216 6.68 -5.47 -8.42
N GLY A 217 6.02 -4.58 -7.65
CA GLY A 217 4.62 -4.23 -7.90
C GLY A 217 3.71 -5.42 -7.62
N ASP A 218 2.93 -5.82 -8.61
CA ASP A 218 2.05 -7.00 -8.51
C ASP A 218 2.77 -8.32 -8.80
N GLN A 219 4.03 -8.26 -9.23
CA GLN A 219 4.83 -9.41 -9.60
C GLN A 219 5.89 -9.75 -8.55
N VAL A 220 6.42 -10.97 -8.61
CA VAL A 220 7.46 -11.47 -7.73
C VAL A 220 8.63 -11.99 -8.55
N ILE A 221 9.84 -11.67 -8.13
CA ILE A 221 11.09 -12.28 -8.64
C ILE A 221 11.58 -13.28 -7.60
N VAL A 222 11.97 -14.46 -8.06
CA VAL A 222 12.46 -15.55 -7.20
C VAL A 222 13.87 -15.91 -7.58
N LEU A 223 14.76 -15.96 -6.57
CA LEU A 223 16.12 -16.45 -6.69
C LEU A 223 16.23 -17.65 -5.75
N LEU A 224 16.47 -18.80 -6.32
CA LEU A 224 16.60 -20.07 -5.62
C LEU A 224 18.04 -20.58 -5.75
N LYS A 225 18.66 -20.91 -4.63
CA LYS A 225 19.87 -21.66 -4.56
C LYS A 225 19.57 -22.97 -3.84
N ALA A 226 19.80 -24.10 -4.51
CA ALA A 226 19.40 -25.40 -4.01
C ALA A 226 20.36 -26.52 -4.47
N GLU A 227 20.42 -27.56 -3.65
CA GLU A 227 21.02 -28.81 -4.04
C GLU A 227 19.99 -29.64 -4.82
N PHE A 228 20.34 -29.99 -6.04
CA PHE A 228 19.54 -30.85 -6.90
C PHE A 228 20.02 -32.30 -6.80
N ARG A 229 19.12 -33.22 -7.13
CA ARG A 229 19.47 -34.66 -7.22
C ARG A 229 20.65 -34.84 -8.16
N ASN A 230 21.56 -35.71 -7.75
CA ASN A 230 22.73 -36.03 -8.58
C ASN A 230 22.28 -36.79 -9.84
N GLU A 231 22.42 -36.15 -10.98
CA GLU A 231 22.07 -36.72 -12.27
C GLU A 231 23.29 -37.16 -13.06
N PRO A 232 23.15 -38.21 -13.91
CA PRO A 232 24.28 -38.76 -14.65
C PRO A 232 24.97 -37.81 -15.61
N SER A 233 24.27 -36.75 -16.03
CA SER A 233 24.81 -35.75 -16.93
C SER A 233 24.27 -34.35 -16.64
N ALA A 234 25.06 -33.33 -16.97
CA ALA A 234 24.63 -31.93 -16.88
C ALA A 234 23.38 -31.63 -17.75
N ILE A 235 23.23 -32.28 -18.89
CA ILE A 235 22.06 -32.13 -19.77
C ILE A 235 20.81 -32.60 -19.05
N LYS A 236 20.86 -33.73 -18.35
CA LYS A 236 19.72 -34.24 -17.58
C LYS A 236 19.35 -33.29 -16.43
N LEU A 237 20.33 -32.81 -15.66
CA LEU A 237 20.14 -31.84 -14.61
C LEU A 237 19.45 -30.57 -15.14
N LEU A 238 19.93 -30.02 -16.27
CA LEU A 238 19.32 -28.83 -16.88
C LEU A 238 17.89 -29.08 -17.35
N ALA A 239 17.59 -30.28 -17.89
CA ALA A 239 16.24 -30.65 -18.28
C ALA A 239 15.28 -30.69 -17.07
N ASP A 240 15.71 -31.28 -15.96
CA ASP A 240 14.94 -31.35 -14.72
C ASP A 240 14.72 -29.97 -14.14
N MET A 241 15.72 -29.09 -14.09
CA MET A 241 15.61 -27.72 -13.69
C MET A 241 14.60 -26.92 -14.56
N GLN A 242 14.60 -27.13 -15.87
CA GLN A 242 13.66 -26.53 -16.79
C GLN A 242 12.22 -27.02 -16.54
N GLN A 243 12.06 -28.31 -16.26
CA GLN A 243 10.75 -28.88 -15.91
C GLN A 243 10.18 -28.29 -14.62
N ILE A 244 11.01 -28.22 -13.55
CA ILE A 244 10.63 -27.56 -12.29
C ILE A 244 10.25 -26.11 -12.54
N LYS A 245 11.08 -25.38 -13.30
CA LYS A 245 10.82 -23.97 -13.65
C LYS A 245 9.47 -23.81 -14.34
N ALA A 246 9.15 -24.65 -15.31
CA ALA A 246 7.87 -24.60 -16.02
C ALA A 246 6.69 -24.88 -15.10
N ALA A 247 6.78 -25.94 -14.26
CA ALA A 247 5.76 -26.27 -13.28
C ALA A 247 5.58 -25.15 -12.23
N PHE A 248 6.68 -24.58 -11.77
CA PHE A 248 6.68 -23.46 -10.82
C PHE A 248 5.98 -22.22 -11.38
N LEU A 249 6.33 -21.79 -12.59
CA LEU A 249 5.68 -20.62 -13.23
C LEU A 249 4.19 -20.88 -13.52
N ALA A 250 3.81 -22.12 -13.81
CA ALA A 250 2.40 -22.49 -13.97
C ALA A 250 1.64 -22.45 -12.63
N ALA A 251 2.28 -22.84 -11.52
CA ALA A 251 1.69 -22.82 -10.18
C ALA A 251 1.60 -21.41 -9.58
N PHE A 252 2.52 -20.53 -9.96
CA PHE A 252 2.63 -19.15 -9.43
C PHE A 252 2.60 -18.10 -10.55
N PRO A 253 1.43 -17.78 -11.12
CA PRO A 253 1.31 -16.81 -12.23
C PRO A 253 1.81 -15.40 -11.89
N GLN A 254 1.88 -15.04 -10.60
CA GLN A 254 2.43 -13.77 -10.12
C GLN A 254 3.97 -13.73 -10.12
N VAL A 255 4.65 -14.86 -10.34
CA VAL A 255 6.11 -14.89 -10.49
C VAL A 255 6.49 -14.59 -11.93
N GLU A 256 7.11 -13.43 -12.14
CA GLU A 256 7.59 -13.02 -13.48
C GLU A 256 8.88 -13.72 -13.87
N MET A 257 9.79 -13.86 -12.92
CA MET A 257 11.11 -14.42 -13.16
C MET A 257 11.51 -15.35 -12.01
N VAL A 258 12.08 -16.50 -12.39
CA VAL A 258 12.75 -17.39 -11.45
C VAL A 258 14.14 -17.74 -11.95
N TYR A 259 15.13 -17.52 -11.11
CA TYR A 259 16.53 -17.92 -11.32
C TYR A 259 16.85 -19.03 -10.36
N MET A 260 17.45 -20.12 -10.87
CA MET A 260 17.83 -21.28 -10.09
C MET A 260 19.34 -21.50 -10.23
N GLU A 261 20.03 -21.51 -9.10
CA GLU A 261 21.45 -21.80 -8.99
C GLU A 261 21.62 -23.19 -8.37
N PRO A 262 22.12 -24.19 -9.13
CA PRO A 262 22.42 -25.47 -8.56
C PRO A 262 23.71 -25.40 -7.72
N MET A 263 23.69 -26.03 -6.56
CA MET A 263 24.86 -26.16 -5.71
C MET A 263 25.12 -27.60 -5.30
N ILE A 264 26.33 -27.87 -4.87
CA ILE A 264 26.74 -29.13 -4.23
C ILE A 264 27.06 -28.76 -2.77
N HIS A 265 26.39 -29.41 -1.83
CA HIS A 265 26.85 -29.37 -0.44
C HIS A 265 28.17 -30.09 -0.38
N ALA A 266 29.25 -29.37 -0.14
CA ALA A 266 30.48 -30.01 0.24
C ALA A 266 30.17 -30.75 1.55
N SER A 267 30.11 -32.08 1.49
CA SER A 267 30.16 -32.90 2.71
C SER A 267 31.34 -32.38 3.51
N GLN A 268 31.09 -31.79 4.68
CA GLN A 268 32.17 -31.45 5.60
C GLN A 268 32.96 -32.72 5.86
N PRO A 269 34.29 -32.69 5.75
CA PRO A 269 35.14 -33.84 5.97
C PRO A 269 35.01 -34.40 7.37
#